data_8ab9189ffd58f8812565419041a791e5
#
_entry.id   8ab9189ffd58f8812565419041a791e5
#
_cell.length_a   1.000
_cell.length_b   1.000
_cell.length_c   1.000
_cell.angle_alpha   90.00
_cell.angle_beta   90.00
_cell.angle_gamma   90.00
#
_symmetry.space_group_name_H-M   'P 1'
#
loop_
_entity.id
_entity.type
_entity.pdbx_description
1 polymer ?
#
loop_
_entity_poly.entity_id
_entity_poly.type
_entity_poly.pdbx_seq_one_letter_code
_entity_poly.pdbx_strand_id
1 'polypeptide(L)'
;KGTVIAILDSGVDYTHPDFRNTDGSTRILAYWDQSLPFIHNHFSINNPYNLGIIFSEEDLNQLLTGANNFSFFDSSTPTALGSASESLSPSEDSSGHGTHIAGICAGNGRVSNGKNQGVAPESSLIVVKLKNDASSVYSDYANLMMAVDFAVRFTNSLFLPLSINISYGSNDGSHTGNSLLELF
;
A
#
# COMPACT_ATOMS: atom_id res chain seq x y z
N LYS A 1 8.43 -9.67 -15.04
CA LYS A 1 7.56 -10.73 -14.48
C LYS A 1 8.32 -11.51 -13.43
N GLY A 2 7.73 -11.75 -12.26
CA GLY A 2 8.40 -12.43 -11.16
C GLY A 2 9.25 -11.52 -10.26
N THR A 3 9.06 -10.20 -10.33
CA THR A 3 9.67 -9.21 -9.45
C THR A 3 8.57 -8.38 -8.80
N VAL A 4 8.78 -7.96 -7.57
CA VAL A 4 7.87 -7.08 -6.83
C VAL A 4 8.47 -5.70 -6.72
N ILE A 5 7.66 -4.67 -6.93
CA ILE A 5 8.02 -3.29 -6.62
C ILE A 5 7.13 -2.82 -5.46
N ALA A 6 7.76 -2.40 -4.37
CA ALA A 6 7.07 -1.75 -3.28
C ALA A 6 7.10 -0.23 -3.47
N ILE A 7 5.93 0.39 -3.37
CA ILE A 7 5.72 1.84 -3.43
C ILE A 7 5.34 2.32 -2.02
N LEU A 8 6.23 3.04 -1.37
CA LEU A 8 6.03 3.64 -0.05
C LEU A 8 5.84 5.14 -0.25
N ASP A 9 4.57 5.59 -0.27
CA ASP A 9 4.20 6.94 -0.72
C ASP A 9 2.86 7.40 -0.13
N SER A 10 2.21 8.38 -0.76
CA SER A 10 0.89 8.92 -0.37
C SER A 10 -0.31 7.99 -0.63
N GLY A 11 -0.07 6.82 -1.16
CA GLY A 11 -1.06 5.86 -1.62
C GLY A 11 -1.02 5.67 -3.13
N VAL A 12 -1.88 4.81 -3.63
CA VAL A 12 -2.03 4.55 -5.08
C VAL A 12 -3.51 4.35 -5.38
N ASP A 13 -3.99 4.92 -6.47
CA ASP A 13 -5.31 4.56 -7.01
C ASP A 13 -5.29 3.10 -7.50
N TYR A 14 -5.68 2.18 -6.62
CA TYR A 14 -5.71 0.75 -6.90
C TYR A 14 -6.73 0.38 -8.00
N THR A 15 -7.65 1.30 -8.31
CA THR A 15 -8.66 1.10 -9.36
C THR A 15 -8.12 1.43 -10.75
N HIS A 16 -6.95 2.09 -10.85
CA HIS A 16 -6.39 2.52 -12.12
C HIS A 16 -6.08 1.32 -13.04
N PRO A 17 -6.49 1.35 -14.32
CA PRO A 17 -6.31 0.22 -15.23
C PRO A 17 -4.86 -0.22 -15.45
N ASP A 18 -3.88 0.69 -15.31
CA ASP A 18 -2.47 0.39 -15.50
C ASP A 18 -1.87 -0.49 -14.38
N PHE A 19 -2.61 -0.67 -13.27
CA PHE A 19 -2.23 -1.59 -12.18
C PHE A 19 -3.03 -2.89 -12.18
N ARG A 20 -3.74 -3.17 -13.27
CA ARG A 20 -4.54 -4.39 -13.44
C ARG A 20 -3.99 -5.32 -14.50
N ASN A 21 -4.23 -6.60 -14.33
CA ASN A 21 -4.03 -7.62 -15.34
C ASN A 21 -5.04 -7.49 -16.48
N THR A 22 -4.83 -8.24 -17.58
CA THR A 22 -5.72 -8.24 -18.74
C THR A 22 -7.12 -8.76 -18.44
N ASP A 23 -7.25 -9.63 -17.44
CA ASP A 23 -8.53 -10.17 -16.95
C ASP A 23 -9.28 -9.21 -16.01
N GLY A 24 -8.67 -8.05 -15.67
CA GLY A 24 -9.23 -7.05 -14.80
C GLY A 24 -8.85 -7.20 -13.32
N SER A 25 -8.20 -8.30 -12.95
CA SER A 25 -7.69 -8.49 -11.58
C SER A 25 -6.56 -7.50 -11.27
N THR A 26 -6.32 -7.24 -9.99
CA THR A 26 -5.23 -6.35 -9.56
C THR A 26 -3.85 -6.99 -9.75
N ARG A 27 -2.82 -6.16 -9.92
CA ARG A 27 -1.40 -6.52 -9.84
C ARG A 27 -0.79 -6.19 -8.48
N ILE A 28 -1.60 -5.61 -7.58
CA ILE A 28 -1.18 -5.25 -6.22
C ILE A 28 -1.41 -6.48 -5.32
N LEU A 29 -0.33 -7.07 -4.85
CA LEU A 29 -0.33 -8.26 -3.99
C LEU A 29 -0.77 -7.94 -2.56
N ALA A 30 -0.42 -6.73 -2.09
CA ALA A 30 -0.85 -6.22 -0.80
C ALA A 30 -0.86 -4.69 -0.83
N TYR A 31 -1.84 -4.10 -0.15
CA TYR A 31 -1.96 -2.66 0.05
C TYR A 31 -2.11 -2.38 1.54
N TRP A 32 -1.10 -1.77 2.14
CA TRP A 32 -1.17 -1.33 3.52
C TRP A 32 -1.49 0.16 3.61
N ASP A 33 -2.66 0.49 4.10
CA ASP A 33 -3.04 1.87 4.39
C ASP A 33 -2.82 2.17 5.87
N GLN A 34 -1.72 2.85 6.18
CA GLN A 34 -1.37 3.24 7.55
C GLN A 34 -2.23 4.39 8.09
N SER A 35 -2.96 5.10 7.21
CA SER A 35 -3.80 6.24 7.60
C SER A 35 -5.15 5.81 8.18
N LEU A 36 -5.59 4.59 7.88
CA LEU A 36 -6.84 4.03 8.41
C LEU A 36 -6.70 3.62 9.88
N PRO A 37 -7.80 3.60 10.64
CA PRO A 37 -7.79 3.07 12.00
C PRO A 37 -7.45 1.57 11.98
N PHE A 38 -6.65 1.13 12.96
CA PHE A 38 -6.34 -0.29 13.10
C PHE A 38 -7.57 -1.08 13.54
N ILE A 39 -7.85 -2.18 12.87
CA ILE A 39 -8.95 -3.09 13.19
C ILE A 39 -8.40 -4.50 13.36
N HIS A 40 -8.64 -5.09 14.55
CA HIS A 40 -8.20 -6.46 14.85
C HIS A 40 -8.97 -7.50 14.02
N ASN A 41 -8.25 -8.48 13.46
CA ASN A 41 -8.78 -9.75 12.94
C ASN A 41 -9.81 -9.71 11.81
N HIS A 42 -9.83 -8.69 10.97
CA HIS A 42 -10.84 -8.55 9.91
C HIS A 42 -10.33 -8.81 8.48
N PHE A 43 -9.03 -8.98 8.28
CA PHE A 43 -8.43 -9.12 6.95
C PHE A 43 -7.60 -10.39 6.80
N SER A 44 -7.42 -10.82 5.54
CA SER A 44 -6.69 -12.03 5.16
C SER A 44 -5.21 -11.99 5.55
N ILE A 45 -4.64 -10.77 5.70
CA ILE A 45 -3.25 -10.58 6.10
C ILE A 45 -3.18 -10.11 7.55
N ASN A 46 -2.45 -10.87 8.38
CA ASN A 46 -2.17 -10.47 9.75
C ASN A 46 -1.32 -9.19 9.78
N ASN A 47 -1.76 -8.19 10.55
CA ASN A 47 -1.08 -6.92 10.74
C ASN A 47 -0.38 -6.87 12.11
N PRO A 48 0.90 -7.26 12.19
CA PRO A 48 1.63 -7.30 13.46
C PRO A 48 2.01 -5.92 13.97
N TYR A 49 1.87 -4.87 13.16
CA TYR A 49 2.28 -3.50 13.51
C TYR A 49 1.21 -2.74 14.30
N ASN A 50 -0.02 -3.27 14.39
CA ASN A 50 -1.17 -2.60 15.03
C ASN A 50 -1.41 -1.18 14.49
N LEU A 51 -1.14 -0.94 13.22
CA LEU A 51 -1.26 0.34 12.53
C LEU A 51 -1.98 0.17 11.20
N GLY A 52 -3.03 0.94 10.96
CA GLY A 52 -3.75 0.92 9.69
C GLY A 52 -4.35 -0.43 9.33
N ILE A 53 -4.60 -0.64 8.05
CA ILE A 53 -5.24 -1.83 7.51
C ILE A 53 -4.43 -2.36 6.33
N ILE A 54 -4.22 -3.67 6.27
CA ILE A 54 -3.58 -4.34 5.15
C ILE A 54 -4.66 -5.09 4.35
N PHE A 55 -4.83 -4.70 3.09
CA PHE A 55 -5.69 -5.37 2.11
C PHE A 55 -4.86 -6.37 1.31
N SER A 56 -5.35 -7.59 1.17
CA SER A 56 -4.75 -8.60 0.29
C SER A 56 -5.13 -8.36 -1.17
N GLU A 57 -4.46 -9.07 -2.08
CA GLU A 57 -4.85 -9.12 -3.50
C GLU A 57 -6.32 -9.53 -3.66
N GLU A 58 -6.79 -10.49 -2.89
CA GLU A 58 -8.18 -10.95 -2.92
C GLU A 58 -9.14 -9.86 -2.46
N ASP A 59 -8.83 -9.16 -1.37
CA ASP A 59 -9.64 -8.03 -0.87
C ASP A 59 -9.78 -6.95 -1.94
N LEU A 60 -8.67 -6.59 -2.59
CA LEU A 60 -8.67 -5.60 -3.67
C LEU A 60 -9.47 -6.06 -4.89
N ASN A 61 -9.38 -7.34 -5.27
CA ASN A 61 -10.16 -7.89 -6.37
C ASN A 61 -11.67 -7.88 -6.06
N GLN A 62 -12.06 -8.17 -4.83
CA GLN A 62 -13.46 -8.06 -4.41
C GLN A 62 -13.96 -6.62 -4.50
N LEU A 63 -13.16 -5.65 -4.04
CA LEU A 63 -13.49 -4.22 -4.17
C LEU A 63 -13.63 -3.78 -5.64
N LEU A 64 -12.76 -4.27 -6.52
CA LEU A 64 -12.79 -3.95 -7.95
C LEU A 64 -14.02 -4.49 -8.67
N THR A 65 -14.60 -5.59 -8.20
CA THR A 65 -15.82 -6.19 -8.78
C THR A 65 -17.10 -5.63 -8.19
N GLY A 66 -17.02 -4.74 -7.20
CA GLY A 66 -18.19 -4.24 -6.46
C GLY A 66 -18.82 -5.28 -5.55
N ALA A 67 -18.19 -6.41 -5.36
CA ALA A 67 -18.62 -7.45 -4.43
C ALA A 67 -18.29 -7.04 -2.98
N ASN A 68 -18.96 -6.00 -2.49
CA ASN A 68 -18.76 -5.43 -1.16
C ASN A 68 -19.32 -6.36 -0.07
N ASN A 69 -18.72 -7.53 0.11
CA ASN A 69 -19.10 -8.47 1.17
C ASN A 69 -18.30 -8.29 2.46
N PHE A 70 -17.59 -7.17 2.62
CA PHE A 70 -16.98 -6.84 3.90
C PHE A 70 -18.06 -6.38 4.89
N SER A 71 -18.81 -7.32 5.46
CA SER A 71 -19.71 -7.01 6.57
C SER A 71 -18.89 -6.83 7.84
N PHE A 72 -18.70 -5.61 8.25
CA PHE A 72 -18.01 -5.17 9.47
C PHE A 72 -18.77 -5.46 10.76
N PHE A 73 -19.53 -6.53 10.86
CA PHE A 73 -20.31 -6.79 12.06
C PHE A 73 -19.82 -7.99 12.84
N ASP A 74 -18.87 -7.75 13.74
CA ASP A 74 -18.93 -8.33 15.07
C ASP A 74 -19.74 -7.35 15.94
N SER A 75 -20.92 -7.79 16.37
CA SER A 75 -21.84 -7.01 17.21
C SER A 75 -21.28 -6.70 18.61
N SER A 76 -20.01 -7.02 18.88
CA SER A 76 -19.33 -6.85 20.16
C SER A 76 -18.35 -5.69 20.23
N THR A 77 -18.05 -5.00 19.11
CA THR A 77 -17.18 -3.82 19.11
C THR A 77 -17.97 -2.53 19.00
N PRO A 78 -17.80 -1.56 19.95
CA PRO A 78 -18.39 -0.23 19.80
C PRO A 78 -17.79 0.45 18.55
N THR A 79 -18.62 0.73 17.58
CA THR A 79 -18.27 1.34 16.30
C THR A 79 -17.68 2.74 16.51
N ALA A 80 -16.38 2.86 16.37
CA ALA A 80 -15.72 4.16 16.18
C ALA A 80 -15.89 4.68 14.72
N LEU A 81 -16.48 3.89 13.83
CA LEU A 81 -16.86 4.24 12.46
C LEU A 81 -18.38 4.29 12.41
N GLY A 82 -18.92 5.46 12.04
CA GLY A 82 -20.37 5.72 11.98
C GLY A 82 -21.16 4.66 11.23
N SER A 83 -22.44 4.58 11.56
CA SER A 83 -23.42 3.58 11.13
C SER A 83 -23.16 2.87 9.80
N ALA A 84 -22.94 1.55 9.89
CA ALA A 84 -23.36 0.46 9.00
C ALA A 84 -23.64 0.78 7.52
N SER A 85 -22.70 0.52 6.67
CA SER A 85 -22.76 0.08 5.26
C SER A 85 -21.66 0.68 4.37
N GLU A 86 -20.70 1.41 4.90
CA GLU A 86 -19.58 1.85 4.07
C GLU A 86 -18.60 0.67 3.88
N SER A 87 -18.42 0.26 2.62
CA SER A 87 -17.40 -0.73 2.27
C SER A 87 -16.04 -0.15 2.61
N LEU A 88 -15.28 -0.84 3.46
CA LEU A 88 -13.92 -0.44 3.76
C LEU A 88 -13.04 -0.70 2.55
N SER A 89 -12.35 0.33 2.11
CA SER A 89 -11.40 0.29 0.99
C SER A 89 -10.15 1.09 1.36
N PRO A 90 -9.01 0.90 0.65
CA PRO A 90 -7.90 1.83 0.75
C PRO A 90 -8.37 3.26 0.54
N SER A 91 -7.87 4.17 1.35
CA SER A 91 -8.21 5.59 1.24
C SER A 91 -7.61 6.20 -0.04
N GLU A 92 -8.30 7.20 -0.58
CA GLU A 92 -7.89 7.86 -1.82
C GLU A 92 -6.46 8.44 -1.73
N ASP A 93 -5.70 8.32 -2.83
CA ASP A 93 -4.46 9.07 -3.04
C ASP A 93 -4.80 10.52 -3.44
N SER A 94 -5.14 11.34 -2.45
CA SER A 94 -5.60 12.72 -2.67
C SER A 94 -4.55 13.63 -3.31
N SER A 95 -3.26 13.31 -3.19
CA SER A 95 -2.16 14.04 -3.83
C SER A 95 -1.91 13.59 -5.26
N GLY A 96 -2.26 12.34 -5.58
CA GLY A 96 -1.91 11.68 -6.84
C GLY A 96 -0.43 11.35 -6.99
N HIS A 97 0.41 11.70 -6.00
CA HIS A 97 1.86 11.54 -6.10
C HIS A 97 2.25 10.06 -6.16
N GLY A 98 1.80 9.25 -5.23
CA GLY A 98 2.12 7.82 -5.19
C GLY A 98 1.55 7.06 -6.40
N THR A 99 0.37 7.43 -6.89
CA THR A 99 -0.20 6.89 -8.13
C THR A 99 0.70 7.19 -9.33
N HIS A 100 1.20 8.42 -9.44
CA HIS A 100 2.12 8.83 -10.50
C HIS A 100 3.44 8.06 -10.41
N ILE A 101 4.04 7.96 -9.23
CA ILE A 101 5.27 7.19 -9.00
C ILE A 101 5.06 5.70 -9.36
N ALA A 102 3.97 5.09 -8.91
CA ALA A 102 3.64 3.71 -9.27
C ALA A 102 3.50 3.53 -10.79
N GLY A 103 2.92 4.50 -11.48
CA GLY A 103 2.83 4.52 -12.94
C GLY A 103 4.19 4.52 -13.63
N ILE A 104 5.13 5.36 -13.16
CA ILE A 104 6.51 5.42 -13.68
C ILE A 104 7.26 4.11 -13.39
N CYS A 105 7.09 3.54 -12.20
CA CYS A 105 7.75 2.30 -11.82
C CYS A 105 7.20 1.08 -12.57
N ALA A 106 5.87 0.92 -12.62
CA ALA A 106 5.25 -0.35 -12.95
C ALA A 106 3.95 -0.26 -13.76
N GLY A 107 3.54 0.92 -14.22
CA GLY A 107 2.35 1.07 -15.06
C GLY A 107 2.48 0.24 -16.34
N ASN A 108 1.46 -0.56 -16.68
CA ASN A 108 1.52 -1.37 -17.90
C ASN A 108 1.06 -0.62 -19.16
N GLY A 109 0.70 0.65 -19.01
CA GLY A 109 0.30 1.51 -20.12
C GLY A 109 -1.06 1.18 -20.73
N ARG A 110 -1.92 0.47 -20.04
CA ARG A 110 -3.21 0.00 -20.57
C ARG A 110 -4.10 1.15 -21.01
N VAL A 111 -4.13 2.24 -20.22
CA VAL A 111 -4.91 3.45 -20.57
C VAL A 111 -4.40 4.10 -21.85
N SER A 112 -3.10 4.02 -22.10
CA SER A 112 -2.44 4.64 -23.28
C SER A 112 -2.25 3.68 -24.46
N ASN A 113 -2.88 2.50 -24.44
CA ASN A 113 -2.67 1.45 -25.44
C ASN A 113 -1.17 1.07 -25.57
N GLY A 114 -0.46 0.98 -24.46
CA GLY A 114 0.93 0.58 -24.38
C GLY A 114 1.96 1.67 -24.71
N LYS A 115 1.53 2.91 -24.95
CA LYS A 115 2.46 4.01 -25.29
C LYS A 115 3.24 4.53 -24.09
N ASN A 116 2.59 4.58 -22.93
CA ASN A 116 3.17 5.11 -21.69
C ASN A 116 3.27 3.98 -20.68
N GLN A 117 4.32 3.17 -20.80
CA GLN A 117 4.63 2.11 -19.85
C GLN A 117 5.68 2.58 -18.85
N GLY A 118 5.56 2.08 -17.62
CA GLY A 118 6.60 2.22 -16.61
C GLY A 118 7.84 1.37 -16.92
N VAL A 119 8.84 1.49 -16.07
CA VAL A 119 10.12 0.80 -16.23
C VAL A 119 9.97 -0.73 -16.15
N ALA A 120 9.07 -1.22 -15.30
CA ALA A 120 8.81 -2.64 -15.11
C ALA A 120 7.32 -2.98 -15.22
N PRO A 121 6.72 -2.92 -16.40
CA PRO A 121 5.27 -2.99 -16.61
C PRO A 121 4.65 -4.36 -16.28
N GLU A 122 5.47 -5.41 -16.14
CA GLU A 122 5.03 -6.76 -15.79
C GLU A 122 5.30 -7.14 -14.32
N SER A 123 5.84 -6.22 -13.49
CA SER A 123 6.05 -6.47 -12.07
C SER A 123 4.75 -6.51 -11.29
N SER A 124 4.73 -7.26 -10.20
CA SER A 124 3.71 -7.13 -9.18
C SER A 124 4.03 -5.95 -8.26
N LEU A 125 3.02 -5.46 -7.56
CA LEU A 125 3.14 -4.30 -6.68
C LEU A 125 2.85 -4.66 -5.23
N ILE A 126 3.55 -4.00 -4.31
CA ILE A 126 3.14 -3.80 -2.93
C ILE A 126 2.99 -2.30 -2.74
N VAL A 127 1.92 -1.86 -2.13
CA VAL A 127 1.68 -0.45 -1.83
C VAL A 127 1.63 -0.25 -0.33
N VAL A 128 2.36 0.73 0.17
CA VAL A 128 2.19 1.23 1.53
C VAL A 128 1.87 2.71 1.45
N LYS A 129 0.63 3.05 1.80
CA LYS A 129 0.23 4.43 2.02
C LYS A 129 0.73 4.84 3.39
N LEU A 130 1.74 5.69 3.41
CA LEU A 130 2.36 6.17 4.63
C LEU A 130 1.40 7.10 5.39
N LYS A 131 1.34 6.91 6.70
CA LYS A 131 0.64 7.85 7.57
C LYS A 131 1.55 9.04 7.80
N ASN A 132 1.14 10.20 7.32
CA ASN A 132 1.75 11.48 7.67
C ASN A 132 1.11 12.01 8.94
N ASP A 133 1.88 12.06 10.02
CA ASP A 133 1.47 12.69 11.25
C ASP A 133 2.22 14.02 11.40
N ALA A 134 1.56 15.12 11.01
CA ALA A 134 2.15 16.46 11.10
C ALA A 134 2.57 16.86 12.52
N SER A 135 2.23 16.07 13.54
CA SER A 135 2.53 16.33 14.94
C SER A 135 3.86 15.75 15.41
N SER A 136 4.47 14.80 14.68
CA SER A 136 5.69 14.13 15.12
C SER A 136 6.51 13.49 13.98
N VAL A 137 7.66 14.08 13.70
CA VAL A 137 8.66 13.54 12.75
C VAL A 137 9.12 12.13 13.14
N TYR A 138 9.21 11.83 14.44
CA TYR A 138 9.61 10.50 14.91
C TYR A 138 8.58 9.41 14.59
N SER A 139 7.31 9.77 14.59
CA SER A 139 6.23 8.85 14.20
C SER A 139 6.32 8.52 12.72
N ASP A 140 6.66 9.47 11.86
CA ASP A 140 6.82 9.27 10.43
C ASP A 140 7.98 8.33 10.10
N TYR A 141 9.12 8.46 10.79
CA TYR A 141 10.24 7.54 10.63
C TYR A 141 9.90 6.11 11.09
N ALA A 142 9.20 5.97 12.21
CA ALA A 142 8.74 4.66 12.68
C ALA A 142 7.77 4.02 11.69
N ASN A 143 6.84 4.80 11.13
CA ASN A 143 5.90 4.35 10.12
C ASN A 143 6.62 3.90 8.83
N LEU A 144 7.65 4.63 8.42
CA LEU A 144 8.48 4.27 7.27
C LEU A 144 9.27 2.96 7.51
N MET A 145 9.90 2.83 8.68
CA MET A 145 10.63 1.60 9.04
C MET A 145 9.70 0.38 9.05
N MET A 146 8.51 0.51 9.63
CA MET A 146 7.50 -0.56 9.59
C MET A 146 7.06 -0.88 8.16
N ALA A 147 6.94 0.13 7.29
CA ALA A 147 6.59 -0.07 5.89
C ALA A 147 7.66 -0.87 5.11
N VAL A 148 8.94 -0.56 5.35
CA VAL A 148 10.07 -1.30 4.75
C VAL A 148 10.08 -2.73 5.27
N ASP A 149 10.00 -2.94 6.60
CA ASP A 149 9.97 -4.28 7.21
C ASP A 149 8.80 -5.12 6.65
N PHE A 150 7.61 -4.52 6.52
CA PHE A 150 6.45 -5.17 5.91
C PHE A 150 6.75 -5.62 4.48
N ALA A 151 7.24 -4.71 3.62
CA ALA A 151 7.51 -5.02 2.22
C ALA A 151 8.52 -6.16 2.08
N VAL A 152 9.59 -6.13 2.88
CA VAL A 152 10.63 -7.16 2.89
C VAL A 152 10.08 -8.50 3.38
N ARG A 153 9.37 -8.54 4.52
CA ARG A 153 8.82 -9.79 5.08
C ARG A 153 7.78 -10.40 4.16
N PHE A 154 6.88 -9.58 3.64
CA PHE A 154 5.83 -10.04 2.74
C PHE A 154 6.43 -10.66 1.47
N THR A 155 7.39 -9.98 0.83
CA THR A 155 8.03 -10.45 -0.39
C THR A 155 8.89 -11.69 -0.15
N ASN A 156 9.59 -11.76 0.98
CA ASN A 156 10.36 -12.94 1.37
C ASN A 156 9.46 -14.18 1.54
N SER A 157 8.24 -14.02 2.05
CA SER A 157 7.29 -15.13 2.16
C SER A 157 6.84 -15.68 0.80
N LEU A 158 6.95 -14.88 -0.25
CA LEU A 158 6.63 -15.26 -1.64
C LEU A 158 7.87 -15.76 -2.42
N PHE A 159 9.07 -15.68 -1.84
CA PHE A 159 10.35 -16.01 -2.50
C PHE A 159 10.57 -15.20 -3.78
N LEU A 160 10.17 -13.94 -3.82
CA LEU A 160 10.30 -13.05 -4.97
C LEU A 160 11.35 -11.96 -4.71
N PRO A 161 12.09 -11.52 -5.74
CA PRO A 161 12.96 -10.36 -5.63
C PRO A 161 12.14 -9.08 -5.45
N LEU A 162 12.65 -8.16 -4.62
CA LEU A 162 12.02 -6.91 -4.25
C LEU A 162 12.86 -5.72 -4.68
N SER A 163 12.21 -4.70 -5.24
CA SER A 163 12.72 -3.34 -5.39
C SER A 163 11.80 -2.40 -4.60
N ILE A 164 12.36 -1.50 -3.80
CA ILE A 164 11.57 -0.57 -2.98
C ILE A 164 11.79 0.84 -3.51
N ASN A 165 10.69 1.55 -3.78
CA ASN A 165 10.69 2.98 -4.01
C ASN A 165 10.18 3.69 -2.77
N ILE A 166 11.01 4.58 -2.24
CA ILE A 166 10.68 5.46 -1.11
C ILE A 166 10.75 6.89 -1.61
N SER A 167 9.59 7.52 -1.77
CA SER A 167 9.49 8.92 -2.16
C SER A 167 9.23 9.80 -0.94
N TYR A 168 10.01 9.58 0.10
CA TYR A 168 9.95 10.33 1.34
C TYR A 168 11.31 10.98 1.59
N GLY A 169 11.32 12.24 1.91
CA GLY A 169 12.56 12.98 2.20
C GLY A 169 12.34 14.00 3.32
N SER A 170 13.34 14.14 4.17
CA SER A 170 13.42 15.17 5.18
C SER A 170 14.85 15.68 5.24
N ASN A 171 14.99 16.98 5.57
CA ASN A 171 16.29 17.57 5.89
C ASN A 171 16.61 17.50 7.39
N ASP A 172 15.74 16.84 8.17
CA ASP A 172 15.93 16.67 9.61
C ASP A 172 16.79 15.43 9.92
N GLY A 173 17.58 15.53 10.98
CA GLY A 173 18.37 14.42 11.48
C GLY A 173 19.81 14.39 10.98
N SER A 174 20.44 13.27 11.18
CA SER A 174 21.83 13.03 10.78
C SER A 174 21.94 12.75 9.28
N HIS A 175 23.00 13.28 8.65
CA HIS A 175 23.34 13.02 7.26
C HIS A 175 24.70 12.30 7.16
N THR A 176 25.07 11.56 8.19
CA THR A 176 26.40 10.90 8.31
C THR A 176 26.35 9.39 8.10
N GLY A 177 25.16 8.82 7.86
CA GLY A 177 24.98 7.37 7.70
C GLY A 177 25.07 6.58 9.01
N ASN A 178 24.93 7.24 10.18
CA ASN A 178 25.13 6.62 11.49
C ASN A 178 23.89 6.68 12.40
N SER A 179 22.81 7.30 11.98
CA SER A 179 21.55 7.27 12.74
C SER A 179 20.87 5.92 12.59
N LEU A 180 19.97 5.58 13.53
CA LEU A 180 19.23 4.31 13.47
C LEU A 180 18.42 4.16 12.18
N LEU A 181 17.86 5.25 11.66
CA LEU A 181 17.12 5.22 10.39
C LEU A 181 18.03 4.99 9.19
N GLU A 182 19.23 5.56 9.19
CA GLU A 182 20.19 5.42 8.10
C GLU A 182 20.88 4.04 8.08
N LEU A 183 20.89 3.35 9.22
CA LEU A 183 21.46 1.99 9.37
C LEU A 183 20.41 0.87 9.13
N PHE A 184 19.12 1.20 9.15
CA PHE A 184 18.01 0.28 8.92
C PHE A 184 17.87 -0.05 7.44
#